data_300de06b21ca3b99187bbc5fdfaed1f8
#
_entry.id   300de06b21ca3b99187bbc5fdfaed1f8
#
_cell.length_a   1.000
_cell.length_b   1.000
_cell.length_c   1.000
_cell.angle_alpha   90.00
_cell.angle_beta   90.00
_cell.angle_gamma   90.00
#
_symmetry.space_group_name_H-M   'P 1'
#
loop_
_entity.id
_entity.type
_entity.pdbx_description
1 polymer ?
#
loop_
_entity_poly.entity_id
_entity_poly.type
_entity_poly.pdbx_seq_one_letter_code
_entity_poly.pdbx_strand_id
1 'polypeptide(L)' 'LLVPKGFIVTRFGIDYVTVLSKDGSATQVPVQTAPSPDTGKVELLSGVAVGDTLIGPAQ' A
#
# COMPACT_ATOMS: atom_id res chain seq x y z
N LEU A 1 -1.49 1.38 10.22
CA LEU A 1 -0.29 0.88 9.51
C LEU A 1 0.29 1.99 8.64
N LEU A 2 1.51 2.39 8.91
CA LEU A 2 2.18 3.45 8.15
C LEU A 2 3.07 2.83 7.09
N VAL A 3 2.98 3.35 5.87
CA VAL A 3 3.83 2.90 4.76
C VAL A 3 4.39 4.12 4.04
N PRO A 4 5.57 4.00 3.42
CA PRO A 4 6.10 5.07 2.59
C PRO A 4 5.16 5.41 1.44
N LYS A 5 5.06 6.68 1.10
CA LYS A 5 4.17 7.13 0.01
C LYS A 5 4.47 6.45 -1.30
N GLY A 6 5.74 6.11 -1.55
CA GLY A 6 6.13 5.46 -2.80
C GLY A 6 5.50 4.09 -3.00
N PHE A 7 4.96 3.47 -1.96
CA PHE A 7 4.29 2.17 -2.08
C PHE A 7 2.87 2.30 -2.63
N ILE A 8 2.32 3.50 -2.68
CA ILE A 8 0.95 3.74 -3.10
C ILE A 8 0.92 4.04 -4.60
N VAL A 9 0.05 3.35 -5.32
CA VAL A 9 -0.22 3.62 -6.73
C VAL A 9 -1.65 4.09 -6.82
N THR A 10 -1.87 5.27 -7.42
CA THR A 10 -3.21 5.81 -7.57
C THR A 10 -3.65 5.67 -9.03
N ARG A 11 -4.80 5.05 -9.24
CA ARG A 11 -5.41 4.88 -10.56
C ARG A 11 -6.90 5.18 -10.46
N PHE A 12 -7.40 6.00 -11.38
CA PHE A 12 -8.83 6.32 -11.44
C PHE A 12 -9.35 6.82 -10.10
N GLY A 13 -8.53 7.56 -9.36
CA GLY A 13 -8.92 8.09 -8.06
C GLY A 13 -8.91 7.07 -6.92
N ILE A 14 -8.42 5.86 -7.16
CA ILE A 14 -8.35 4.80 -6.15
C ILE A 14 -6.88 4.52 -5.84
N ASP A 15 -6.56 4.44 -4.56
CA ASP A 15 -5.22 4.11 -4.11
C ASP A 15 -5.07 2.59 -3.99
N TYR A 16 -3.94 2.08 -4.45
CA TYR A 16 -3.62 0.65 -4.39
C TYR A 16 -2.26 0.44 -3.78
N VAL A 17 -2.07 -0.71 -3.16
CA VAL A 17 -0.73 -1.20 -2.78
C VAL A 17 -0.53 -2.56 -3.41
N THR A 18 0.73 -2.93 -3.62
CA THR A 18 1.08 -4.25 -4.15
C THR A 18 1.45 -5.16 -2.98
N VAL A 19 0.75 -6.28 -2.88
CA VAL A 19 0.95 -7.26 -1.81
C VAL A 19 1.56 -8.50 -2.41
N LEU A 20 2.61 -9.02 -1.76
CA LEU A 20 3.25 -10.26 -2.17
C LEU A 20 2.52 -11.44 -1.53
N SER A 21 2.05 -12.35 -2.35
CA SER A 21 1.38 -13.57 -1.89
C SER A 21 2.39 -14.65 -1.54
N LYS A 22 1.93 -15.66 -0.81
CA LYS A 22 2.80 -16.76 -0.36
C LYS A 22 3.39 -17.55 -1.52
N ASP A 23 2.69 -17.59 -2.65
CA ASP A 23 3.16 -18.29 -3.84
C ASP A 23 4.12 -17.46 -4.69
N GLY A 24 4.48 -16.27 -4.23
CA GLY A 24 5.39 -15.41 -4.94
C GLY A 24 4.73 -14.45 -5.93
N SER A 25 3.41 -14.46 -6.06
CA SER A 25 2.74 -13.55 -6.97
C SER A 25 2.46 -12.22 -6.29
N ALA A 26 2.43 -11.16 -7.10
CA ALA A 26 2.14 -9.80 -6.64
C ALA A 26 0.73 -9.41 -7.07
N THR A 27 -0.04 -8.84 -6.15
CA THR A 27 -1.42 -8.43 -6.39
C THR A 27 -1.61 -7.01 -5.93
N GLN A 28 -2.26 -6.19 -6.75
CA GLN A 28 -2.64 -4.85 -6.35
C GLN A 28 -3.97 -4.92 -5.60
N VAL A 29 -4.00 -4.29 -4.43
CA VAL A 29 -5.17 -4.30 -3.55
C VAL A 29 -5.60 -2.86 -3.31
N PRO A 30 -6.88 -2.53 -3.52
CA PRO A 30 -7.36 -1.20 -3.20
C PRO A 30 -7.31 -0.96 -1.70
N VAL A 31 -6.86 0.23 -1.31
CA VAL A 31 -6.72 0.57 0.10
C VAL A 31 -7.32 1.94 0.36
N GLN A 32 -7.68 2.19 1.60
CA GLN A 32 -8.02 3.53 2.06
C GLN A 32 -6.83 4.09 2.82
N THR A 33 -6.49 5.33 2.52
CA THR A 33 -5.34 5.99 3.12
C THR A 33 -5.76 7.26 3.83
N ALA A 34 -4.94 7.68 4.80
CA ALA A 34 -5.09 8.95 5.47
C ALA A 34 -3.73 9.61 5.59
N PRO A 35 -3.69 10.96 5.64
CA PRO A 35 -2.43 11.65 5.87
C PRO A 35 -1.84 11.24 7.22
N SER A 36 -0.53 11.09 7.28
CA SER A 36 0.15 10.85 8.53
C SER A 36 0.94 12.09 8.94
N PRO A 37 1.31 12.21 10.24
CA PRO A 37 2.19 13.30 10.67
C PRO A 37 3.56 13.26 10.00
N ASP A 38 3.98 12.09 9.54
CA ASP A 38 5.24 11.91 8.83
C ASP A 38 4.99 12.22 7.35
N THR A 39 5.65 13.24 6.83
CA THR A 39 5.41 13.71 5.47
C THR A 39 5.81 12.72 4.39
N GLY A 40 6.66 11.76 4.70
CA GLY A 40 7.09 10.73 3.75
C GLY A 40 6.22 9.49 3.76
N LYS A 41 5.18 9.43 4.58
CA LYS A 41 4.39 8.22 4.78
C LYS A 41 2.90 8.52 4.74
N VAL A 42 2.12 7.48 4.52
CA VAL A 42 0.66 7.54 4.63
C VAL A 42 0.20 6.42 5.54
N GLU A 43 -0.94 6.62 6.17
CA GLU A 43 -1.55 5.59 6.99
C GLU A 43 -2.53 4.79 6.16
N LEU A 44 -2.43 3.46 6.23
CA LEU A 44 -3.40 2.58 5.61
C LEU A 44 -4.50 2.27 6.61
N LEU A 45 -5.73 2.62 6.24
CA LEU A 45 -6.90 2.43 7.11
C LEU A 45 -7.56 1.09 6.87
N SER A 46 -7.51 0.59 5.65
CA SER A 46 -8.12 -0.69 5.30
C SER A 46 -7.48 -1.26 4.04
N GLY A 47 -7.76 -2.51 3.74
CA GLY A 47 -7.30 -3.19 2.54
C GLY A 47 -6.15 -4.15 2.78
N VAL A 48 -5.36 -3.96 3.83
CA VAL A 48 -4.26 -4.87 4.19
C VAL A 48 -4.29 -5.12 5.69
N ALA A 49 -3.70 -6.22 6.10
CA ALA A 49 -3.59 -6.58 7.51
C ALA A 49 -2.13 -6.49 7.96
N VAL A 50 -1.94 -6.35 9.27
CA VAL A 50 -0.59 -6.43 9.85
C VAL A 50 -0.02 -7.82 9.54
N GLY A 51 1.20 -7.83 9.04
CA GLY A 51 1.85 -9.08 8.63
C GLY A 51 1.85 -9.29 7.12
N ASP A 52 1.01 -8.56 6.37
CA ASP A 52 1.07 -8.62 4.91
C ASP A 52 2.40 -8.04 4.42
N THR A 53 2.94 -8.65 3.39
CA THR A 53 4.18 -8.17 2.77
C THR A 53 3.83 -7.23 1.64
N LEU A 54 4.28 -5.99 1.76
CA LEU A 54 4.08 -4.98 0.72
C LEU A 54 5.35 -4.89 -0.12
N ILE A 55 5.15 -4.71 -1.43
CA ILE A 55 6.26 -4.54 -2.36
C ILE A 55 6.42 -3.06 -2.64
N GLY A 56 7.67 -2.60 -2.68
CA GLY A 56 7.97 -1.22 -2.99
C GLY A 56 7.51 -0.82 -4.38
N PRO A 57 7.74 0.45 -4.74
CA PRO A 57 7.17 0.97 -5.98
C PRO A 57 7.60 0.16 -7.18
N ALA A 58 6.62 -0.10 -8.07
CA ALA A 58 6.90 -0.71 -9.35
C ALA A 58 7.69 0.28 -10.21
N GLN A 59 8.69 -0.20 -10.85
CA GLN A 59 9.54 0.62 -11.72
C GLN A 59 9.27 0.29 -13.18
#